data_073bf29658afa7ebde8ce10750f23d22
#
_entry.id   073bf29658afa7ebde8ce10750f23d22
#
_cell.length_a   1.000
_cell.length_b   1.000
_cell.length_c   1.000
_cell.angle_alpha   90.00
_cell.angle_beta   90.00
_cell.angle_gamma   90.00
#
_symmetry.space_group_name_H-M   'P 1'
#
loop_
_entity.id
_entity.type
_entity.pdbx_description
1 polymer ?
#
loop_
_entity_poly.entity_id
_entity_poly.type
_entity_poly.pdbx_seq_one_letter_code
_entity_poly.pdbx_strand_id
1 'polypeptide(L)'
;MLSYILPFIVLILVVVFVHEYGHYYFARKYGVGVTDFSIGFGKEIFGWNDKSGTRWKICWIPLGGYVKFFGDRNVFSQADQEKIIKHYNEKDREKLFVLKPLYQRVLIVFGGPLANFLLALVIFFSIYTFVGKDFTPAVINEVQKDSPAMVGGLKQNDIILEIDGNKVKSIMDVSKYITMSTSDIIDFKVKRSYAELLLNIKPNMVLGEDGLGNKINKRVVGIKLGAYNNEINHVKLGPAQAIYHAAHEVYYVSISSLKYLGGMIVGKADTSQLGGPIRIAKISGQVAEFGVLAFISMMAYISISLGLVNLFPIPMLDGGHLMFYAFEKFLGRPLSQKTQEGFFRIGMFLLISLMFFTTFNDLKDLGLFN
;
A
#
# COMPACT_ATOMS: atom_id res chain seq x y z
N MET A 1 -12.09 -18.21 -13.91
CA MET A 1 -10.97 -17.34 -14.33
C MET A 1 -11.38 -15.89 -14.54
N LEU A 2 -12.41 -15.57 -15.34
CA LEU A 2 -12.86 -14.20 -15.54
C LEU A 2 -13.27 -13.48 -14.24
N SER A 3 -13.81 -14.21 -13.26
CA SER A 3 -14.19 -13.68 -11.93
C SER A 3 -13.01 -13.13 -11.12
N TYR A 4 -11.77 -13.55 -11.41
CA TYR A 4 -10.56 -13.05 -10.74
C TYR A 4 -9.86 -11.98 -11.57
N ILE A 5 -9.84 -12.13 -12.89
CA ILE A 5 -9.11 -11.22 -13.79
C ILE A 5 -9.79 -9.86 -13.89
N LEU A 6 -11.12 -9.81 -14.03
CA LEU A 6 -11.84 -8.54 -14.19
C LEU A 6 -11.74 -7.64 -12.96
N PRO A 7 -11.99 -8.10 -11.70
CA PRO A 7 -11.76 -7.29 -10.52
C PRO A 7 -10.31 -6.82 -10.39
N PHE A 8 -9.34 -7.67 -10.68
CA PHE A 8 -7.93 -7.30 -10.65
C PHE A 8 -7.60 -6.18 -11.64
N ILE A 9 -8.07 -6.29 -12.89
CA ILE A 9 -7.86 -5.25 -13.89
C ILE A 9 -8.47 -3.92 -13.43
N VAL A 10 -9.72 -3.93 -12.95
CA VAL A 10 -10.39 -2.72 -12.44
C VAL A 10 -9.61 -2.11 -11.28
N LEU A 11 -9.18 -2.92 -10.32
CA LEU A 11 -8.40 -2.47 -9.18
C LEU A 11 -7.10 -1.79 -9.62
N ILE A 12 -6.31 -2.48 -10.44
CA ILE A 12 -5.00 -1.95 -10.90
C ILE A 12 -5.19 -0.71 -11.76
N LEU A 13 -6.15 -0.71 -12.68
CA LEU A 13 -6.42 0.46 -13.53
C LEU A 13 -6.74 1.71 -12.70
N VAL A 14 -7.60 1.59 -11.68
CA VAL A 14 -7.95 2.73 -10.82
C VAL A 14 -6.76 3.21 -9.99
N VAL A 15 -6.07 2.29 -9.31
CA VAL A 15 -4.99 2.64 -8.38
C VAL A 15 -3.79 3.21 -9.14
N VAL A 16 -3.43 2.63 -10.28
CA VAL A 16 -2.35 3.13 -11.15
C VAL A 16 -2.75 4.45 -11.82
N PHE A 17 -3.99 4.56 -12.32
CA PHE A 17 -4.46 5.83 -12.90
C PHE A 17 -4.32 6.99 -11.90
N VAL A 18 -4.74 6.80 -10.67
CA VAL A 18 -4.65 7.84 -9.63
C VAL A 18 -3.19 8.18 -9.32
N HIS A 19 -2.32 7.17 -9.26
CA HIS A 19 -0.89 7.36 -9.07
C HIS A 19 -0.28 8.24 -10.17
N GLU A 20 -0.44 7.83 -11.43
CA GLU A 20 0.08 8.57 -12.59
C GLU A 20 -0.55 9.98 -12.70
N TYR A 21 -1.84 10.08 -12.34
CA TYR A 21 -2.51 11.38 -12.33
C TYR A 21 -1.92 12.32 -11.28
N GLY A 22 -1.42 11.81 -10.17
CA GLY A 22 -0.68 12.60 -9.19
C GLY A 22 0.56 13.26 -9.80
N HIS A 23 1.39 12.53 -10.53
CA HIS A 23 2.54 13.06 -11.25
C HIS A 23 2.12 14.09 -12.33
N TYR A 24 1.13 13.71 -13.13
CA TYR A 24 0.59 14.57 -14.18
C TYR A 24 0.07 15.90 -13.62
N TYR A 25 -0.72 15.87 -12.56
CA TYR A 25 -1.29 17.07 -11.93
C TYR A 25 -0.21 18.07 -11.49
N PHE A 26 0.80 17.60 -10.75
CA PHE A 26 1.88 18.47 -10.30
C PHE A 26 2.77 18.92 -11.46
N ALA A 27 3.05 18.08 -12.45
CA ALA A 27 3.77 18.46 -13.64
C ALA A 27 3.08 19.62 -14.36
N ARG A 28 1.78 19.48 -14.61
CA ARG A 28 0.98 20.53 -15.27
C ARG A 28 0.90 21.80 -14.43
N LYS A 29 0.72 21.68 -13.12
CA LYS A 29 0.71 22.82 -12.18
C LYS A 29 1.99 23.66 -12.23
N TYR A 30 3.13 23.01 -12.42
CA TYR A 30 4.43 23.70 -12.51
C TYR A 30 4.88 23.97 -13.95
N GLY A 31 3.99 23.84 -14.93
CA GLY A 31 4.28 24.14 -16.33
C GLY A 31 5.27 23.18 -16.98
N VAL A 32 5.38 21.95 -16.47
CA VAL A 32 6.11 20.88 -17.16
C VAL A 32 5.27 20.34 -18.31
N GLY A 33 5.88 20.21 -19.49
CA GLY A 33 5.22 19.59 -20.64
C GLY A 33 5.07 18.09 -20.39
N VAL A 34 3.89 17.53 -20.71
CA VAL A 34 3.64 16.09 -20.66
C VAL A 34 3.29 15.63 -22.06
N THR A 35 4.07 14.70 -22.60
CA THR A 35 3.86 14.14 -23.94
C THR A 35 2.92 12.95 -23.92
N ASP A 36 3.07 12.07 -22.93
CA ASP A 36 2.27 10.85 -22.81
C ASP A 36 1.79 10.65 -21.38
N PHE A 37 0.53 10.24 -21.26
CA PHE A 37 -0.08 9.67 -20.06
C PHE A 37 -0.57 8.27 -20.40
N SER A 38 0.06 7.25 -19.86
CA SER A 38 -0.25 5.86 -20.22
C SER A 38 -0.70 5.06 -19.01
N ILE A 39 -1.80 4.32 -19.19
CA ILE A 39 -2.21 3.25 -18.30
C ILE A 39 -1.83 1.94 -19.00
N GLY A 40 -0.92 1.19 -18.37
CA GLY A 40 -0.33 0.00 -18.94
C GLY A 40 0.89 0.27 -19.81
N PHE A 41 1.51 -0.83 -20.23
CA PHE A 41 2.70 -0.87 -21.07
C PHE A 41 2.42 -1.56 -22.40
N GLY A 42 3.36 -1.40 -23.35
CA GLY A 42 3.32 -2.06 -24.64
C GLY A 42 2.52 -1.28 -25.69
N LYS A 43 1.88 -2.03 -26.62
CA LYS A 43 1.15 -1.43 -27.74
C LYS A 43 -0.13 -0.74 -27.28
N GLU A 44 -0.38 0.46 -27.77
CA GLU A 44 -1.60 1.22 -27.51
C GLU A 44 -2.82 0.48 -28.08
N ILE A 45 -3.87 0.31 -27.26
CA ILE A 45 -5.17 -0.20 -27.65
C ILE A 45 -6.08 0.96 -28.07
N PHE A 46 -6.11 2.00 -27.21
CA PHE A 46 -6.95 3.16 -27.37
C PHE A 46 -6.25 4.40 -26.83
N GLY A 47 -6.44 5.55 -27.48
CA GLY A 47 -5.90 6.80 -26.98
C GLY A 47 -6.41 8.00 -27.72
N TRP A 48 -6.25 9.18 -27.07
CA TRP A 48 -6.63 10.48 -27.62
C TRP A 48 -5.62 11.55 -27.18
N ASN A 49 -5.58 12.66 -27.91
CA ASN A 49 -4.80 13.82 -27.49
C ASN A 49 -5.70 14.80 -26.77
N ASP A 50 -5.24 15.32 -25.64
CA ASP A 50 -5.93 16.41 -24.95
C ASP A 50 -5.58 17.77 -25.59
N LYS A 51 -6.28 18.83 -25.14
CA LYS A 51 -6.06 20.21 -25.61
C LYS A 51 -4.66 20.75 -25.25
N SER A 52 -3.95 20.10 -24.35
CA SER A 52 -2.62 20.48 -23.91
C SER A 52 -1.50 19.75 -24.65
N GLY A 53 -1.84 18.90 -25.62
CA GLY A 53 -0.92 18.11 -26.43
C GLY A 53 -0.46 16.80 -25.78
N THR A 54 -1.05 16.41 -24.65
CA THR A 54 -0.73 15.13 -24.01
C THR A 54 -1.47 13.99 -24.71
N ARG A 55 -0.76 12.93 -25.10
CA ARG A 55 -1.33 11.68 -25.59
C ARG A 55 -1.77 10.80 -24.43
N TRP A 56 -3.07 10.71 -24.18
CA TRP A 56 -3.67 9.76 -23.23
C TRP A 56 -3.86 8.42 -23.90
N LYS A 57 -3.39 7.33 -23.27
CA LYS A 57 -3.44 6.01 -23.89
C LYS A 57 -3.64 4.89 -22.86
N ILE A 58 -4.31 3.85 -23.32
CA ILE A 58 -4.48 2.57 -22.63
C ILE A 58 -3.74 1.52 -23.45
N CYS A 59 -2.85 0.78 -22.80
CA CYS A 59 -1.98 -0.20 -23.41
C CYS A 59 -2.34 -1.64 -23.04
N TRP A 60 -1.82 -2.61 -23.80
CA TRP A 60 -2.16 -4.02 -23.70
C TRP A 60 -1.83 -4.68 -22.36
N ILE A 61 -0.75 -4.27 -21.68
CA ILE A 61 -0.30 -4.86 -20.43
C ILE A 61 -0.73 -3.96 -19.28
N PRO A 62 -1.84 -4.26 -18.57
CA PRO A 62 -2.40 -3.37 -17.55
C PRO A 62 -1.68 -3.48 -16.20
N LEU A 63 -0.36 -3.69 -16.21
CA LEU A 63 0.48 -3.84 -15.02
C LEU A 63 1.35 -2.58 -14.82
N GLY A 64 0.70 -1.46 -14.42
CA GLY A 64 1.38 -0.20 -14.20
C GLY A 64 0.95 0.89 -15.18
N GLY A 65 1.69 2.00 -15.18
CA GLY A 65 1.49 3.15 -16.06
C GLY A 65 2.75 3.99 -16.13
N TYR A 66 2.68 5.11 -16.81
CA TYR A 66 3.73 6.12 -16.81
C TYR A 66 3.25 7.48 -17.31
N VAL A 67 3.87 8.51 -16.80
CA VAL A 67 3.80 9.87 -17.32
C VAL A 67 5.14 10.19 -17.97
N LYS A 68 5.14 10.52 -19.27
CA LYS A 68 6.35 10.93 -19.98
C LYS A 68 6.39 12.44 -20.09
N PHE A 69 7.45 13.02 -19.53
CA PHE A 69 7.64 14.46 -19.62
C PHE A 69 8.28 14.89 -20.95
N PHE A 70 8.04 16.13 -21.31
CA PHE A 70 8.63 16.73 -22.49
C PHE A 70 10.16 16.78 -22.35
N GLY A 71 10.86 16.27 -23.35
CA GLY A 71 12.31 16.19 -23.37
C GLY A 71 12.89 14.90 -22.82
N ASP A 72 12.09 14.02 -22.23
CA ASP A 72 12.56 12.71 -21.77
C ASP A 72 12.78 11.79 -22.96
N ARG A 73 14.02 11.35 -23.17
CA ARG A 73 14.36 10.37 -24.21
C ARG A 73 13.88 8.97 -23.88
N ASN A 74 13.98 8.60 -22.60
CA ASN A 74 13.49 7.32 -22.07
C ASN A 74 12.74 7.56 -20.75
N VAL A 75 11.77 6.72 -20.44
CA VAL A 75 10.97 6.79 -19.21
C VAL A 75 11.85 6.69 -17.95
N PHE A 76 13.05 6.17 -18.06
CA PHE A 76 13.96 5.84 -16.94
C PHE A 76 15.26 6.64 -16.91
N SER A 77 15.54 7.56 -17.84
CA SER A 77 16.79 8.31 -17.85
C SER A 77 16.60 9.79 -17.60
N GLN A 78 17.24 10.29 -16.55
CA GLN A 78 17.48 11.74 -16.45
C GLN A 78 18.47 12.11 -17.54
N ALA A 79 18.01 12.88 -18.52
CA ALA A 79 18.86 13.32 -19.60
C ALA A 79 19.96 14.30 -19.08
N ASP A 80 21.11 14.24 -19.71
CA ASP A 80 22.24 15.16 -19.46
C ASP A 80 21.78 16.61 -19.64
N GLN A 81 21.71 17.37 -18.56
CA GLN A 81 21.17 18.73 -18.55
C GLN A 81 21.91 19.64 -19.55
N GLU A 82 23.23 19.47 -19.71
CA GLU A 82 24.01 20.28 -20.64
C GLU A 82 23.65 20.01 -22.11
N LYS A 83 23.39 18.75 -22.47
CA LYS A 83 22.97 18.39 -23.83
C LYS A 83 21.56 18.86 -24.12
N ILE A 84 20.67 18.83 -23.11
CA ILE A 84 19.30 19.32 -23.25
C ILE A 84 19.28 20.83 -23.47
N ILE A 85 20.02 21.61 -22.69
CA ILE A 85 20.09 23.07 -22.80
C ILE A 85 20.52 23.49 -24.22
N LYS A 86 21.42 22.75 -24.86
CA LYS A 86 21.86 23.04 -26.24
C LYS A 86 20.86 22.67 -27.32
N HIS A 87 19.93 21.77 -27.02
CA HIS A 87 19.02 21.21 -28.02
C HIS A 87 17.66 21.92 -28.10
N TYR A 88 17.23 22.59 -27.01
CA TYR A 88 15.91 23.24 -26.92
C TYR A 88 16.02 24.76 -26.89
N ASN A 89 15.07 25.46 -27.52
CA ASN A 89 14.93 26.91 -27.46
C ASN A 89 14.47 27.37 -26.04
N GLU A 90 14.54 28.65 -25.73
CA GLU A 90 14.21 29.19 -24.40
C GLU A 90 12.78 28.86 -23.94
N LYS A 91 11.78 28.97 -24.83
CA LYS A 91 10.37 28.68 -24.52
C LYS A 91 10.15 27.19 -24.18
N ASP A 92 10.88 26.29 -24.83
CA ASP A 92 10.75 24.87 -24.59
C ASP A 92 11.54 24.42 -23.36
N ARG A 93 12.63 25.13 -23.01
CA ARG A 93 13.37 24.88 -21.76
C ARG A 93 12.51 25.06 -20.52
N GLU A 94 11.56 26.03 -20.51
CA GLU A 94 10.63 26.23 -19.42
C GLU A 94 9.71 25.04 -19.16
N LYS A 95 9.47 24.20 -20.18
CA LYS A 95 8.62 23.01 -20.09
C LYS A 95 9.38 21.75 -19.63
N LEU A 96 10.73 21.82 -19.55
CA LEU A 96 11.54 20.66 -19.23
C LEU A 96 11.54 20.38 -17.73
N PHE A 97 11.19 19.13 -17.36
CA PHE A 97 11.18 18.67 -15.96
C PHE A 97 12.53 18.85 -15.27
N VAL A 98 13.63 18.47 -15.95
CA VAL A 98 14.99 18.48 -15.40
C VAL A 98 15.52 19.87 -15.07
N LEU A 99 14.98 20.92 -15.69
CA LEU A 99 15.36 22.31 -15.46
C LEU A 99 14.50 23.00 -14.40
N LYS A 100 13.49 22.32 -13.86
CA LYS A 100 12.66 22.89 -12.79
C LYS A 100 13.44 22.95 -11.47
N PRO A 101 13.13 23.94 -10.62
CA PRO A 101 13.66 24.01 -9.25
C PRO A 101 13.47 22.68 -8.52
N LEU A 102 14.41 22.33 -7.65
CA LEU A 102 14.45 21.06 -6.95
C LEU A 102 13.12 20.74 -6.21
N TYR A 103 12.53 21.72 -5.52
CA TYR A 103 11.27 21.54 -4.80
C TYR A 103 10.11 21.16 -5.74
N GLN A 104 10.08 21.69 -6.98
CA GLN A 104 9.04 21.33 -7.96
C GLN A 104 9.22 19.91 -8.45
N ARG A 105 10.46 19.50 -8.74
CA ARG A 105 10.79 18.13 -9.12
C ARG A 105 10.41 17.13 -8.01
N VAL A 106 10.71 17.48 -6.75
CA VAL A 106 10.30 16.68 -5.58
C VAL A 106 8.78 16.54 -5.52
N LEU A 107 8.03 17.65 -5.66
CA LEU A 107 6.57 17.61 -5.58
C LEU A 107 5.92 16.87 -6.75
N ILE A 108 6.52 16.93 -7.95
CA ILE A 108 6.04 16.18 -9.11
C ILE A 108 6.21 14.67 -8.87
N VAL A 109 7.37 14.24 -8.40
CA VAL A 109 7.65 12.83 -8.14
C VAL A 109 6.86 12.33 -6.91
N PHE A 110 6.78 13.11 -5.84
CA PHE A 110 5.98 12.76 -4.66
C PHE A 110 4.48 12.72 -4.95
N GLY A 111 4.05 13.38 -6.03
CA GLY A 111 2.64 13.51 -6.42
C GLY A 111 1.93 12.17 -6.62
N GLY A 112 2.61 11.17 -7.21
CA GLY A 112 2.06 9.83 -7.41
C GLY A 112 1.72 9.13 -6.10
N PRO A 113 2.70 8.88 -5.23
CA PRO A 113 2.46 8.31 -3.91
C PRO A 113 1.43 9.08 -3.08
N LEU A 114 1.50 10.42 -3.09
CA LEU A 114 0.53 11.27 -2.40
C LEU A 114 -0.89 11.03 -2.90
N ALA A 115 -1.10 10.94 -4.20
CA ALA A 115 -2.41 10.69 -4.79
C ALA A 115 -2.98 9.33 -4.34
N ASN A 116 -2.15 8.32 -4.18
CA ASN A 116 -2.56 7.02 -3.66
C ASN A 116 -3.01 7.07 -2.19
N PHE A 117 -2.29 7.79 -1.33
CA PHE A 117 -2.72 8.00 0.05
C PHE A 117 -4.02 8.81 0.11
N LEU A 118 -4.18 9.81 -0.76
CA LEU A 118 -5.42 10.59 -0.85
C LEU A 118 -6.59 9.74 -1.35
N LEU A 119 -6.39 8.84 -2.31
CA LEU A 119 -7.42 7.90 -2.75
C LEU A 119 -7.91 7.04 -1.59
N ALA A 120 -7.00 6.44 -0.84
CA ALA A 120 -7.34 5.63 0.31
C ALA A 120 -8.09 6.44 1.39
N LEU A 121 -7.63 7.68 1.66
CA LEU A 121 -8.28 8.60 2.58
C LEU A 121 -9.73 8.88 2.16
N VAL A 122 -9.96 9.19 0.88
CA VAL A 122 -11.29 9.48 0.32
C VAL A 122 -12.19 8.25 0.41
N ILE A 123 -11.66 7.06 0.10
CA ILE A 123 -12.42 5.81 0.19
C ILE A 123 -12.86 5.56 1.65
N PHE A 124 -11.93 5.57 2.61
CA PHE A 124 -12.28 5.32 4.01
C PHE A 124 -13.19 6.41 4.57
N PHE A 125 -12.94 7.68 4.23
CA PHE A 125 -13.84 8.77 4.60
C PHE A 125 -15.27 8.53 4.11
N SER A 126 -15.42 8.14 2.84
CA SER A 126 -16.73 7.84 2.23
C SER A 126 -17.40 6.65 2.91
N ILE A 127 -16.67 5.57 3.15
CA ILE A 127 -17.20 4.39 3.85
C ILE A 127 -17.67 4.79 5.25
N TYR A 128 -16.85 5.48 6.04
CA TYR A 128 -17.20 5.82 7.42
C TYR A 128 -18.37 6.82 7.52
N THR A 129 -18.52 7.69 6.51
CA THR A 129 -19.63 8.66 6.48
C THR A 129 -20.94 8.03 6.03
N PHE A 130 -20.93 7.26 4.93
CA PHE A 130 -22.14 6.79 4.27
C PHE A 130 -22.58 5.39 4.73
N VAL A 131 -21.62 4.51 4.95
CA VAL A 131 -21.88 3.13 5.41
C VAL A 131 -21.79 3.08 6.92
N GLY A 132 -20.70 3.58 7.51
CA GLY A 132 -20.42 3.59 8.94
C GLY A 132 -19.14 2.82 9.28
N LYS A 133 -18.79 2.84 10.57
CA LYS A 133 -17.68 2.09 11.15
C LYS A 133 -18.19 1.21 12.29
N ASP A 134 -17.66 0.00 12.38
CA ASP A 134 -17.95 -0.91 13.49
C ASP A 134 -17.18 -0.47 14.75
N PHE A 135 -17.91 -0.30 15.83
CA PHE A 135 -17.42 0.00 17.17
C PHE A 135 -17.87 -1.07 18.19
N THR A 136 -18.14 -2.26 17.71
CA THR A 136 -18.54 -3.37 18.58
C THR A 136 -17.39 -3.76 19.50
N PRO A 137 -17.52 -3.61 20.83
CA PRO A 137 -16.46 -3.99 21.77
C PRO A 137 -16.10 -5.45 21.61
N ALA A 138 -14.80 -5.72 21.60
CA ALA A 138 -14.27 -7.06 21.48
C ALA A 138 -14.31 -7.78 22.83
N VAL A 139 -15.25 -8.70 22.99
CA VAL A 139 -15.39 -9.56 24.18
C VAL A 139 -14.88 -10.95 23.87
N ILE A 140 -14.16 -11.54 24.80
CA ILE A 140 -13.70 -12.93 24.70
C ILE A 140 -14.86 -13.85 25.10
N ASN A 141 -15.45 -14.52 24.09
CA ASN A 141 -16.52 -15.50 24.32
C ASN A 141 -16.00 -16.86 24.78
N GLU A 142 -14.79 -17.24 24.28
CA GLU A 142 -14.19 -18.51 24.62
C GLU A 142 -12.67 -18.38 24.56
N VAL A 143 -11.96 -18.97 25.53
CA VAL A 143 -10.51 -19.19 25.51
C VAL A 143 -10.26 -20.67 25.23
N GLN A 144 -9.52 -20.94 24.15
CA GLN A 144 -9.22 -22.31 23.75
C GLN A 144 -8.31 -22.96 24.81
N LYS A 145 -8.58 -24.25 25.09
CA LYS A 145 -7.76 -25.03 26.01
C LYS A 145 -6.32 -25.16 25.49
N ASP A 146 -5.36 -25.10 26.38
CA ASP A 146 -3.92 -25.21 26.09
C ASP A 146 -3.39 -24.16 25.09
N SER A 147 -4.10 -23.03 24.97
CA SER A 147 -3.75 -21.91 24.08
C SER A 147 -2.84 -20.88 24.75
N PRO A 148 -2.09 -20.07 23.97
CA PRO A 148 -1.34 -18.93 24.48
C PRO A 148 -2.18 -17.97 25.33
N ALA A 149 -3.44 -17.76 24.97
CA ALA A 149 -4.37 -16.92 25.69
C ALA A 149 -4.67 -17.48 27.09
N MET A 150 -4.85 -18.80 27.19
CA MET A 150 -5.07 -19.47 28.49
C MET A 150 -3.83 -19.37 29.39
N VAL A 151 -2.67 -19.64 28.82
CA VAL A 151 -1.38 -19.54 29.53
C VAL A 151 -1.09 -18.11 29.99
N GLY A 152 -1.39 -17.12 29.12
CA GLY A 152 -1.24 -15.69 29.39
C GLY A 152 -2.30 -15.11 30.33
N GLY A 153 -3.28 -15.92 30.76
CA GLY A 153 -4.28 -15.53 31.76
C GLY A 153 -5.49 -14.79 31.26
N LEU A 154 -5.75 -14.78 29.93
CA LEU A 154 -7.03 -14.31 29.37
C LEU A 154 -8.18 -15.22 29.81
N LYS A 155 -9.33 -14.64 30.05
CA LYS A 155 -10.54 -15.35 30.50
C LYS A 155 -11.75 -14.97 29.66
N GLN A 156 -12.76 -15.82 29.69
CA GLN A 156 -14.07 -15.52 29.15
C GLN A 156 -14.66 -14.26 29.79
N ASN A 157 -15.36 -13.45 29.00
CA ASN A 157 -15.92 -12.15 29.35
C ASN A 157 -14.92 -11.02 29.58
N ASP A 158 -13.61 -11.22 29.31
CA ASP A 158 -12.68 -10.12 29.24
C ASP A 158 -13.03 -9.23 28.03
N ILE A 159 -13.04 -7.93 28.23
CA ILE A 159 -13.18 -6.93 27.15
C ILE A 159 -11.79 -6.46 26.80
N ILE A 160 -11.37 -6.64 25.53
CA ILE A 160 -10.05 -6.21 25.08
C ILE A 160 -10.07 -4.71 24.82
N LEU A 161 -9.25 -3.94 25.53
CA LEU A 161 -9.16 -2.49 25.43
C LEU A 161 -8.02 -2.03 24.54
N GLU A 162 -6.83 -2.68 24.64
CA GLU A 162 -5.63 -2.32 23.88
C GLU A 162 -4.82 -3.58 23.54
N ILE A 163 -4.12 -3.55 22.41
CA ILE A 163 -3.14 -4.55 22.00
C ILE A 163 -1.88 -3.80 21.54
N ASP A 164 -0.72 -4.08 22.13
CA ASP A 164 0.56 -3.40 21.86
C ASP A 164 0.40 -1.86 21.87
N GLY A 165 -0.36 -1.31 22.83
CA GLY A 165 -0.65 0.12 22.97
C GLY A 165 -1.66 0.68 21.97
N ASN A 166 -2.17 -0.13 21.04
CA ASN A 166 -3.20 0.28 20.09
C ASN A 166 -4.59 0.03 20.68
N LYS A 167 -5.43 1.08 20.76
CA LYS A 167 -6.79 0.98 21.29
C LYS A 167 -7.67 0.11 20.39
N VAL A 168 -8.25 -0.92 20.98
CA VAL A 168 -9.24 -1.80 20.32
C VAL A 168 -10.60 -1.14 20.38
N LYS A 169 -11.18 -0.84 19.23
CA LYS A 169 -12.50 -0.23 19.11
C LYS A 169 -13.53 -1.18 18.50
N SER A 170 -13.07 -2.26 17.86
CA SER A 170 -13.93 -3.27 17.25
C SER A 170 -13.31 -4.66 17.34
N ILE A 171 -14.12 -5.68 17.11
CA ILE A 171 -13.66 -7.08 17.00
C ILE A 171 -12.60 -7.22 15.91
N MET A 172 -12.75 -6.52 14.79
CA MET A 172 -11.81 -6.57 13.67
C MET A 172 -10.44 -6.00 14.02
N ASP A 173 -10.38 -5.00 14.93
CA ASP A 173 -9.11 -4.43 15.38
C ASP A 173 -8.25 -5.48 16.09
N VAL A 174 -8.86 -6.41 16.82
CA VAL A 174 -8.12 -7.47 17.52
C VAL A 174 -7.36 -8.36 16.54
N SER A 175 -8.05 -8.90 15.55
CA SER A 175 -7.42 -9.74 14.51
C SER A 175 -6.34 -8.97 13.74
N LYS A 176 -6.62 -7.72 13.40
CA LYS A 176 -5.70 -6.82 12.71
C LYS A 176 -4.42 -6.59 13.53
N TYR A 177 -4.54 -6.26 14.81
CA TYR A 177 -3.39 -5.95 15.67
C TYR A 177 -2.56 -7.18 15.98
N ILE A 178 -3.17 -8.35 16.21
CA ILE A 178 -2.44 -9.61 16.41
C ILE A 178 -1.67 -9.98 15.13
N THR A 179 -2.30 -9.89 13.95
CA THR A 179 -1.68 -10.26 12.67
C THR A 179 -0.51 -9.35 12.31
N MET A 180 -0.66 -8.04 12.54
CA MET A 180 0.35 -7.05 12.20
C MET A 180 1.43 -6.84 13.28
N SER A 181 1.28 -7.44 14.45
CA SER A 181 2.31 -7.39 15.50
C SER A 181 3.56 -8.16 15.07
N THR A 182 4.73 -7.58 15.26
CA THR A 182 6.05 -8.21 15.03
C THR A 182 6.76 -8.55 16.34
N SER A 183 6.11 -8.29 17.47
CA SER A 183 6.66 -8.57 18.82
C SER A 183 6.56 -10.04 19.15
N ASP A 184 7.56 -10.61 19.81
CA ASP A 184 7.53 -12.01 20.28
C ASP A 184 6.45 -12.22 21.36
N ILE A 185 6.18 -11.19 22.15
CA ILE A 185 5.14 -11.12 23.15
C ILE A 185 4.21 -9.97 22.79
N ILE A 186 2.92 -10.22 22.82
CA ILE A 186 1.87 -9.24 22.56
C ILE A 186 1.27 -8.80 23.89
N ASP A 187 1.23 -7.50 24.12
CA ASP A 187 0.66 -6.91 25.33
C ASP A 187 -0.85 -6.69 25.14
N PHE A 188 -1.65 -7.35 25.98
CA PHE A 188 -3.09 -7.19 26.04
C PHE A 188 -3.49 -6.39 27.26
N LYS A 189 -4.17 -5.27 27.08
CA LYS A 189 -4.88 -4.57 28.13
C LYS A 189 -6.35 -4.97 28.07
N VAL A 190 -6.84 -5.60 29.10
CA VAL A 190 -8.22 -6.09 29.16
C VAL A 190 -8.94 -5.55 30.38
N LYS A 191 -10.25 -5.38 30.26
CA LYS A 191 -11.14 -5.09 31.38
C LYS A 191 -11.83 -6.36 31.81
N ARG A 192 -11.60 -6.76 33.05
CA ARG A 192 -12.21 -7.90 33.73
C ARG A 192 -13.04 -7.40 34.90
N SER A 193 -14.35 -7.48 34.78
CA SER A 193 -15.28 -6.87 35.75
C SER A 193 -14.99 -5.37 35.92
N TYR A 194 -14.43 -4.95 37.04
CA TYR A 194 -14.11 -3.55 37.34
C TYR A 194 -12.62 -3.21 37.25
N ALA A 195 -11.75 -4.21 37.01
CA ALA A 195 -10.30 -4.04 36.97
C ALA A 195 -9.76 -4.04 35.54
N GLU A 196 -8.77 -3.18 35.27
CA GLU A 196 -7.96 -3.25 34.07
C GLU A 196 -6.70 -4.06 34.36
N LEU A 197 -6.41 -5.03 33.51
CA LEU A 197 -5.27 -5.94 33.63
C LEU A 197 -4.39 -5.83 32.39
N LEU A 198 -3.08 -5.87 32.59
CA LEU A 198 -2.09 -6.02 31.54
C LEU A 198 -1.61 -7.47 31.52
N LEU A 199 -1.75 -8.14 30.39
CA LEU A 199 -1.40 -9.55 30.21
C LEU A 199 -0.47 -9.68 28.99
N ASN A 200 0.59 -10.47 29.18
CA ASN A 200 1.62 -10.68 28.16
C ASN A 200 1.41 -12.06 27.54
N ILE A 201 1.18 -12.09 26.24
CA ILE A 201 0.79 -13.31 25.52
C ILE A 201 1.78 -13.59 24.41
N LYS A 202 2.41 -14.76 24.44
CA LYS A 202 3.29 -15.22 23.36
C LYS A 202 2.45 -15.99 22.34
N PRO A 203 2.14 -15.42 21.16
CA PRO A 203 1.30 -16.09 20.16
C PRO A 203 2.02 -17.31 19.55
N ASN A 204 1.25 -18.31 19.14
CA ASN A 204 1.75 -19.40 18.33
C ASN A 204 1.66 -19.06 16.84
N MET A 205 2.65 -19.51 16.07
CA MET A 205 2.57 -19.51 14.61
C MET A 205 1.92 -20.81 14.16
N VAL A 206 0.80 -20.72 13.47
CA VAL A 206 0.08 -21.89 12.95
C VAL A 206 -0.21 -21.72 11.46
N LEU A 207 -0.11 -22.81 10.71
CA LEU A 207 -0.64 -22.86 9.37
C LEU A 207 -2.17 -22.91 9.49
N GLY A 208 -2.84 -21.92 8.94
CA GLY A 208 -4.28 -21.82 8.96
C GLY A 208 -4.81 -21.22 7.66
N GLU A 209 -6.10 -20.98 7.62
CA GLU A 209 -6.74 -20.31 6.50
C GLU A 209 -7.09 -18.87 6.87
N ASP A 210 -6.92 -17.94 5.93
CA ASP A 210 -7.47 -16.59 6.06
C ASP A 210 -9.00 -16.61 5.85
N GLY A 211 -9.66 -15.44 5.98
CA GLY A 211 -11.09 -15.31 5.74
C GLY A 211 -11.53 -15.60 4.29
N LEU A 212 -10.57 -15.83 3.39
CA LEU A 212 -10.78 -16.11 1.97
C LEU A 212 -10.45 -17.58 1.61
N GLY A 213 -10.07 -18.41 2.60
CA GLY A 213 -9.69 -19.81 2.39
C GLY A 213 -8.26 -20.00 1.87
N ASN A 214 -7.41 -18.97 1.89
CA ASN A 214 -6.01 -19.12 1.51
C ASN A 214 -5.19 -19.64 2.69
N LYS A 215 -4.31 -20.61 2.47
CA LYS A 215 -3.39 -21.12 3.49
C LYS A 215 -2.34 -20.06 3.81
N ILE A 216 -2.27 -19.65 5.05
CA ILE A 216 -1.32 -18.66 5.54
C ILE A 216 -0.73 -19.09 6.89
N ASN A 217 0.52 -18.71 7.14
CA ASN A 217 1.06 -18.73 8.50
C ASN A 217 0.50 -17.54 9.27
N LYS A 218 -0.30 -17.81 10.28
CA LYS A 218 -0.91 -16.76 11.10
C LYS A 218 -0.53 -16.89 12.58
N ARG A 219 -0.43 -15.74 13.21
CA ARG A 219 -0.24 -15.65 14.66
C ARG A 219 -1.58 -15.88 15.35
N VAL A 220 -1.63 -16.82 16.24
CA VAL A 220 -2.85 -17.21 16.94
C VAL A 220 -2.61 -17.19 18.46
N VAL A 221 -3.54 -16.57 19.16
CA VAL A 221 -3.55 -16.55 20.63
C VAL A 221 -4.56 -17.53 21.22
N GLY A 222 -5.52 -18.01 20.43
CA GLY A 222 -6.50 -19.02 20.83
C GLY A 222 -7.69 -18.44 21.62
N ILE A 223 -8.29 -17.38 21.10
CA ILE A 223 -9.53 -16.79 21.60
C ILE A 223 -10.62 -16.81 20.52
N LYS A 224 -11.87 -16.96 20.93
CA LYS A 224 -13.02 -16.64 20.10
C LYS A 224 -13.65 -15.35 20.61
N LEU A 225 -13.81 -14.41 19.70
CA LEU A 225 -14.37 -13.10 20.00
C LEU A 225 -15.87 -13.06 19.65
N GLY A 226 -16.58 -12.23 20.37
CA GLY A 226 -17.98 -11.92 20.10
C GLY A 226 -18.33 -10.50 20.50
N ALA A 227 -19.53 -10.09 20.15
CA ALA A 227 -20.08 -8.81 20.54
C ALA A 227 -20.58 -8.89 22.01
N TYR A 228 -20.42 -7.81 22.74
CA TYR A 228 -21.04 -7.68 24.06
C TYR A 228 -22.56 -7.78 23.91
N ASN A 229 -23.20 -8.69 24.62
CA ASN A 229 -24.63 -9.00 24.53
C ASN A 229 -25.13 -9.33 23.10
N ASN A 230 -24.25 -9.78 22.19
CA ASN A 230 -24.54 -9.99 20.77
C ASN A 230 -25.01 -8.73 20.02
N GLU A 231 -24.78 -7.55 20.55
CA GLU A 231 -25.12 -6.29 19.92
C GLU A 231 -23.99 -5.79 19.04
N ILE A 232 -24.27 -5.63 17.74
CA ILE A 232 -23.33 -5.02 16.77
C ILE A 232 -23.53 -3.49 16.81
N ASN A 233 -22.48 -2.77 17.14
CA ASN A 233 -22.48 -1.31 17.19
C ASN A 233 -21.85 -0.70 15.93
N HIS A 234 -22.67 -0.54 14.89
CA HIS A 234 -22.25 0.05 13.63
C HIS A 234 -22.77 1.48 13.51
N VAL A 235 -21.86 2.47 13.48
CA VAL A 235 -22.19 3.89 13.57
C VAL A 235 -21.73 4.65 12.33
N LYS A 236 -22.63 5.40 11.71
CA LYS A 236 -22.28 6.40 10.68
C LYS A 236 -21.63 7.60 11.34
N LEU A 237 -20.46 7.98 10.87
CA LEU A 237 -19.69 9.06 11.46
C LEU A 237 -19.99 10.40 10.78
N GLY A 238 -20.04 11.45 11.58
CA GLY A 238 -20.05 12.81 11.03
C GLY A 238 -18.72 13.12 10.30
N PRO A 239 -18.71 14.11 9.38
CA PRO A 239 -17.54 14.38 8.51
C PRO A 239 -16.23 14.56 9.28
N ALA A 240 -16.22 15.28 10.39
CA ALA A 240 -15.01 15.51 11.20
C ALA A 240 -14.48 14.21 11.84
N GLN A 241 -15.36 13.34 12.31
CA GLN A 241 -14.98 12.03 12.85
C GLN A 241 -14.55 11.08 11.75
N ALA A 242 -15.23 11.08 10.61
CA ALA A 242 -14.92 10.23 9.47
C ALA A 242 -13.54 10.54 8.92
N ILE A 243 -13.18 11.81 8.72
CA ILE A 243 -11.82 12.19 8.25
C ILE A 243 -10.73 11.82 9.25
N TYR A 244 -11.00 12.01 10.56
CA TYR A 244 -10.05 11.60 11.60
C TYR A 244 -9.80 10.08 11.57
N HIS A 245 -10.85 9.27 11.52
CA HIS A 245 -10.72 7.81 11.47
C HIS A 245 -10.10 7.32 10.16
N ALA A 246 -10.43 7.95 9.02
CA ALA A 246 -9.82 7.63 7.74
C ALA A 246 -8.31 7.94 7.73
N ALA A 247 -7.91 9.12 8.23
CA ALA A 247 -6.50 9.49 8.35
C ALA A 247 -5.75 8.55 9.31
N HIS A 248 -6.37 8.20 10.45
CA HIS A 248 -5.81 7.25 11.39
C HIS A 248 -5.64 5.85 10.76
N GLU A 249 -6.60 5.40 9.94
CA GLU A 249 -6.51 4.11 9.24
C GLU A 249 -5.34 4.11 8.24
N VAL A 250 -5.24 5.15 7.40
CA VAL A 250 -4.12 5.31 6.45
C VAL A 250 -2.77 5.32 7.18
N TYR A 251 -2.65 6.10 8.26
CA TYR A 251 -1.44 6.15 9.07
C TYR A 251 -1.11 4.80 9.69
N TYR A 252 -2.09 4.16 10.35
CA TYR A 252 -1.89 2.88 11.02
C TYR A 252 -1.45 1.79 10.03
N VAL A 253 -2.14 1.65 8.90
CA VAL A 253 -1.79 0.68 7.87
C VAL A 253 -0.38 0.95 7.33
N SER A 254 -0.04 2.22 7.07
CA SER A 254 1.29 2.61 6.57
C SER A 254 2.40 2.21 7.55
N ILE A 255 2.27 2.57 8.82
CA ILE A 255 3.30 2.27 9.84
C ILE A 255 3.40 0.77 10.12
N SER A 256 2.25 0.07 10.18
CA SER A 256 2.24 -1.38 10.41
C SER A 256 2.86 -2.13 9.24
N SER A 257 2.60 -1.72 8.00
CA SER A 257 3.24 -2.30 6.82
C SER A 257 4.76 -2.10 6.83
N LEU A 258 5.22 -0.90 7.19
CA LEU A 258 6.67 -0.63 7.31
C LEU A 258 7.31 -1.47 8.43
N LYS A 259 6.65 -1.60 9.59
CA LYS A 259 7.12 -2.45 10.69
C LYS A 259 7.18 -3.92 10.27
N TYR A 260 6.15 -4.40 9.56
CA TYR A 260 6.09 -5.77 9.08
C TYR A 260 7.19 -6.07 8.06
N LEU A 261 7.42 -5.18 7.10
CA LEU A 261 8.52 -5.29 6.13
C LEU A 261 9.89 -5.23 6.82
N GLY A 262 10.07 -4.34 7.80
CA GLY A 262 11.26 -4.32 8.65
C GLY A 262 11.44 -5.63 9.42
N GLY A 263 10.35 -6.20 9.95
CA GLY A 263 10.34 -7.50 10.60
C GLY A 263 10.76 -8.65 9.70
N MET A 264 10.37 -8.62 8.41
CA MET A 264 10.81 -9.60 7.41
C MET A 264 12.32 -9.53 7.16
N ILE A 265 12.89 -8.32 7.09
CA ILE A 265 14.34 -8.13 6.86
C ILE A 265 15.16 -8.69 8.03
N VAL A 266 14.68 -8.56 9.26
CA VAL A 266 15.36 -9.07 10.45
C VAL A 266 14.93 -10.51 10.84
N GLY A 267 14.14 -11.19 10.00
CA GLY A 267 13.71 -12.57 10.21
C GLY A 267 12.62 -12.77 11.27
N LYS A 268 11.94 -11.70 11.70
CA LYS A 268 10.86 -11.74 12.70
C LYS A 268 9.45 -11.83 12.12
N ALA A 269 9.31 -11.64 10.82
CA ALA A 269 8.04 -11.75 10.11
C ALA A 269 8.15 -12.72 8.93
N ASP A 270 7.03 -13.36 8.59
CA ASP A 270 6.98 -14.39 7.56
C ASP A 270 7.02 -13.77 6.15
N THR A 271 8.06 -14.10 5.39
CA THR A 271 8.24 -13.63 4.02
C THR A 271 7.30 -14.29 3.02
N SER A 272 6.66 -15.42 3.35
CA SER A 272 5.65 -16.06 2.52
C SER A 272 4.39 -15.21 2.32
N GLN A 273 4.19 -14.21 3.20
CA GLN A 273 3.10 -13.24 3.09
C GLN A 273 3.30 -12.22 1.95
N LEU A 274 4.52 -12.08 1.42
CA LEU A 274 4.76 -11.24 0.25
C LEU A 274 4.14 -11.89 -0.99
N GLY A 275 2.97 -11.43 -1.37
CA GLY A 275 2.28 -11.84 -2.58
C GLY A 275 2.70 -11.02 -3.78
N GLY A 276 2.71 -11.66 -4.94
CA GLY A 276 2.92 -11.04 -6.24
C GLY A 276 1.59 -10.72 -6.95
N PRO A 277 1.66 -10.38 -8.24
CA PRO A 277 0.48 -10.03 -9.04
C PRO A 277 -0.58 -11.15 -9.11
N ILE A 278 -0.16 -12.42 -9.08
CA ILE A 278 -1.08 -13.57 -9.17
C ILE A 278 -1.92 -13.67 -7.90
N ARG A 279 -1.29 -13.50 -6.73
CA ARG A 279 -1.98 -13.50 -5.44
C ARG A 279 -2.93 -12.32 -5.32
N ILE A 280 -2.52 -11.12 -5.75
CA ILE A 280 -3.38 -9.94 -5.77
C ILE A 280 -4.60 -10.18 -6.67
N ALA A 281 -4.42 -10.79 -7.84
CA ALA A 281 -5.52 -11.12 -8.74
C ALA A 281 -6.50 -12.11 -8.09
N LYS A 282 -5.98 -13.19 -7.47
CA LYS A 282 -6.79 -14.18 -6.75
C LYS A 282 -7.61 -13.51 -5.63
N ILE A 283 -6.95 -12.74 -4.75
CA ILE A 283 -7.60 -12.07 -3.63
C ILE A 283 -8.62 -11.04 -4.13
N SER A 284 -8.32 -10.30 -5.22
CA SER A 284 -9.27 -9.34 -5.81
C SER A 284 -10.57 -9.99 -6.23
N GLY A 285 -10.50 -11.16 -6.86
CA GLY A 285 -11.68 -11.92 -7.24
C GLY A 285 -12.45 -12.42 -6.03
N GLN A 286 -11.76 -13.02 -5.06
CA GLN A 286 -12.38 -13.51 -3.83
C GLN A 286 -13.08 -12.39 -3.05
N VAL A 287 -12.41 -11.23 -2.89
CA VAL A 287 -13.00 -10.07 -2.19
C VAL A 287 -14.18 -9.48 -2.95
N ALA A 288 -14.16 -9.50 -4.29
CA ALA A 288 -15.28 -9.03 -5.09
C ALA A 288 -16.57 -9.86 -4.87
N GLU A 289 -16.44 -11.15 -4.53
CA GLU A 289 -17.57 -12.02 -4.18
C GLU A 289 -18.26 -11.59 -2.87
N PHE A 290 -17.55 -10.93 -1.95
CA PHE A 290 -18.11 -10.33 -0.74
C PHE A 290 -18.84 -9.00 -0.99
N GLY A 291 -18.83 -8.52 -2.24
CA GLY A 291 -19.55 -7.33 -2.66
C GLY A 291 -18.68 -6.09 -2.86
N VAL A 292 -19.32 -5.07 -3.43
CA VAL A 292 -18.65 -3.83 -3.88
C VAL A 292 -17.94 -3.09 -2.75
N LEU A 293 -18.52 -3.08 -1.55
CA LEU A 293 -17.93 -2.38 -0.40
C LEU A 293 -16.63 -3.00 0.05
N ALA A 294 -16.58 -4.34 0.13
CA ALA A 294 -15.35 -5.07 0.46
C ALA A 294 -14.26 -4.82 -0.60
N PHE A 295 -14.64 -4.85 -1.87
CA PHE A 295 -13.73 -4.59 -2.99
C PHE A 295 -13.15 -3.17 -2.96
N ILE A 296 -13.98 -2.14 -2.73
CA ILE A 296 -13.52 -0.74 -2.61
C ILE A 296 -12.63 -0.57 -1.37
N SER A 297 -12.94 -1.24 -0.26
CA SER A 297 -12.07 -1.23 0.93
C SER A 297 -10.70 -1.84 0.63
N MET A 298 -10.66 -2.98 -0.06
CA MET A 298 -9.41 -3.60 -0.52
C MET A 298 -8.63 -2.66 -1.45
N MET A 299 -9.29 -1.95 -2.36
CA MET A 299 -8.66 -0.96 -3.23
C MET A 299 -7.95 0.14 -2.42
N ALA A 300 -8.52 0.59 -1.30
CA ALA A 300 -7.85 1.54 -0.41
C ALA A 300 -6.58 0.96 0.20
N TYR A 301 -6.59 -0.29 0.68
CA TYR A 301 -5.40 -0.94 1.23
C TYR A 301 -4.31 -1.15 0.16
N ILE A 302 -4.67 -1.58 -1.03
CA ILE A 302 -3.72 -1.73 -2.15
C ILE A 302 -3.16 -0.37 -2.57
N SER A 303 -3.98 0.68 -2.57
CA SER A 303 -3.53 2.05 -2.86
C SER A 303 -2.49 2.54 -1.85
N ILE A 304 -2.71 2.32 -0.54
CA ILE A 304 -1.70 2.63 0.48
C ILE A 304 -0.41 1.86 0.23
N SER A 305 -0.52 0.56 -0.05
CA SER A 305 0.64 -0.31 -0.30
C SER A 305 1.44 0.15 -1.51
N LEU A 306 0.78 0.50 -2.61
CA LEU A 306 1.45 1.03 -3.80
C LEU A 306 2.14 2.37 -3.53
N GLY A 307 1.46 3.29 -2.81
CA GLY A 307 2.06 4.56 -2.39
C GLY A 307 3.30 4.37 -1.52
N LEU A 308 3.24 3.43 -0.56
CA LEU A 308 4.38 3.09 0.30
C LEU A 308 5.55 2.49 -0.47
N VAL A 309 5.29 1.47 -1.29
CA VAL A 309 6.34 0.78 -2.07
C VAL A 309 7.03 1.78 -2.99
N ASN A 310 6.29 2.66 -3.64
CA ASN A 310 6.87 3.69 -4.49
C ASN A 310 7.70 4.74 -3.73
N LEU A 311 7.54 4.89 -2.42
CA LEU A 311 8.38 5.76 -1.60
C LEU A 311 9.67 5.10 -1.09
N PHE A 312 9.87 3.79 -1.31
CA PHE A 312 11.15 3.16 -0.96
C PHE A 312 12.30 3.76 -1.77
N PRO A 313 13.49 3.93 -1.15
CA PRO A 313 14.67 4.49 -1.81
C PRO A 313 15.32 3.46 -2.77
N ILE A 314 14.49 2.85 -3.61
CA ILE A 314 14.92 1.91 -4.64
C ILE A 314 14.92 2.65 -5.97
N PRO A 315 16.07 2.78 -6.65
CA PRO A 315 16.14 3.34 -7.98
C PRO A 315 15.17 2.60 -8.91
N MET A 316 14.45 3.31 -9.75
CA MET A 316 13.31 2.89 -10.57
C MET A 316 11.93 3.18 -9.94
N LEU A 317 11.84 3.41 -8.63
CA LEU A 317 10.64 3.87 -7.95
C LEU A 317 10.75 5.37 -7.67
N ASP A 318 9.64 6.01 -7.35
CA ASP A 318 9.61 7.46 -7.03
C ASP A 318 10.54 7.81 -5.87
N GLY A 319 10.60 6.96 -4.84
CA GLY A 319 11.48 7.12 -3.70
C GLY A 319 12.96 7.12 -4.07
N GLY A 320 13.35 6.39 -5.12
CA GLY A 320 14.70 6.44 -5.68
C GLY A 320 15.03 7.81 -6.29
N HIS A 321 14.10 8.41 -7.01
CA HIS A 321 14.25 9.77 -7.52
C HIS A 321 14.30 10.79 -6.38
N LEU A 322 13.43 10.67 -5.37
CA LEU A 322 13.46 11.51 -4.17
C LEU A 322 14.78 11.39 -3.41
N MET A 323 15.34 10.19 -3.32
CA MET A 323 16.68 9.96 -2.76
C MET A 323 17.76 10.71 -3.55
N PHE A 324 17.72 10.66 -4.90
CA PHE A 324 18.67 11.43 -5.72
C PHE A 324 18.54 12.94 -5.51
N TYR A 325 17.31 13.45 -5.35
CA TYR A 325 17.08 14.87 -5.03
C TYR A 325 17.56 15.25 -3.63
N ALA A 326 17.48 14.34 -2.67
CA ALA A 326 18.11 14.55 -1.36
C ALA A 326 19.64 14.68 -1.50
N PHE A 327 20.29 13.77 -2.24
CA PHE A 327 21.73 13.90 -2.52
C PHE A 327 22.09 15.19 -3.26
N GLU A 328 21.29 15.59 -4.27
CA GLU A 328 21.49 16.85 -4.99
C GLU A 328 21.43 18.05 -4.05
N LYS A 329 20.47 18.06 -3.10
CA LYS A 329 20.36 19.14 -2.09
C LYS A 329 21.59 19.20 -1.18
N PHE A 330 22.13 18.05 -0.74
CA PHE A 330 23.28 18.02 0.15
C PHE A 330 24.59 18.32 -0.56
N LEU A 331 24.77 17.86 -1.82
CA LEU A 331 25.98 18.05 -2.62
C LEU A 331 26.02 19.40 -3.34
N GLY A 332 24.88 20.12 -3.42
CA GLY A 332 24.75 21.35 -4.20
C GLY A 332 24.77 21.13 -5.72
N ARG A 333 24.81 19.89 -6.19
CA ARG A 333 24.82 19.51 -7.61
C ARG A 333 24.16 18.16 -7.81
N PRO A 334 23.56 17.89 -8.99
CA PRO A 334 23.01 16.58 -9.30
C PRO A 334 24.12 15.51 -9.35
N LEU A 335 23.72 14.27 -9.06
CA LEU A 335 24.60 13.12 -9.22
C LEU A 335 25.00 12.93 -10.69
N SER A 336 26.23 12.46 -10.93
CA SER A 336 26.67 12.18 -12.29
C SER A 336 25.80 11.12 -12.97
N GLN A 337 25.67 11.22 -14.30
CA GLN A 337 24.88 10.25 -15.08
C GLN A 337 25.35 8.81 -14.85
N LYS A 338 26.68 8.59 -14.83
CA LYS A 338 27.26 7.25 -14.56
C LYS A 338 26.86 6.70 -13.19
N THR A 339 26.82 7.55 -12.18
CA THR A 339 26.41 7.18 -10.81
C THR A 339 24.91 6.81 -10.79
N GLN A 340 24.06 7.62 -11.42
CA GLN A 340 22.64 7.34 -11.52
C GLN A 340 22.36 6.04 -12.27
N GLU A 341 23.02 5.80 -13.42
CA GLU A 341 22.90 4.55 -14.18
C GLU A 341 23.33 3.32 -13.36
N GLY A 342 24.39 3.46 -12.56
CA GLY A 342 24.82 2.40 -11.63
C GLY A 342 23.73 2.06 -10.60
N PHE A 343 23.15 3.06 -9.99
CA PHE A 343 22.02 2.88 -9.05
C PHE A 343 20.79 2.28 -9.74
N PHE A 344 20.45 2.73 -10.96
CA PHE A 344 19.32 2.15 -11.72
C PHE A 344 19.53 0.68 -12.03
N ARG A 345 20.75 0.24 -12.37
CA ARG A 345 21.05 -1.19 -12.59
C ARG A 345 20.85 -2.00 -11.33
N ILE A 346 21.30 -1.49 -10.18
CA ILE A 346 21.08 -2.14 -8.87
C ILE A 346 19.59 -2.20 -8.55
N GLY A 347 18.85 -1.09 -8.70
CA GLY A 347 17.43 -1.03 -8.47
C GLY A 347 16.65 -2.01 -9.36
N MET A 348 16.99 -2.08 -10.65
CA MET A 348 16.39 -3.03 -11.58
C MET A 348 16.64 -4.48 -11.15
N PHE A 349 17.87 -4.80 -10.76
CA PHE A 349 18.20 -6.14 -10.27
C PHE A 349 17.37 -6.50 -9.02
N LEU A 350 17.27 -5.58 -8.07
CA LEU A 350 16.46 -5.77 -6.84
C LEU A 350 14.97 -5.98 -7.18
N LEU A 351 14.40 -5.16 -8.06
CA LEU A 351 12.98 -5.29 -8.44
C LEU A 351 12.70 -6.60 -9.19
N ILE A 352 13.58 -6.99 -10.12
CA ILE A 352 13.46 -8.26 -10.83
C ILE A 352 13.58 -9.43 -9.85
N SER A 353 14.54 -9.39 -8.93
CA SER A 353 14.71 -10.42 -7.90
C SER A 353 13.48 -10.52 -6.99
N LEU A 354 12.93 -9.38 -6.56
CA LEU A 354 11.70 -9.34 -5.77
C LEU A 354 10.51 -9.91 -6.56
N MET A 355 10.38 -9.56 -7.84
CA MET A 355 9.32 -10.08 -8.69
C MET A 355 9.42 -11.61 -8.85
N PHE A 356 10.63 -12.16 -9.07
CA PHE A 356 10.83 -13.60 -9.09
C PHE A 356 10.46 -14.25 -7.75
N PHE A 357 10.90 -13.67 -6.64
CA PHE A 357 10.61 -14.17 -5.31
C PHE A 357 9.09 -14.20 -5.02
N THR A 358 8.39 -13.09 -5.28
CA THR A 358 6.94 -13.02 -5.05
C THR A 358 6.17 -13.94 -5.99
N THR A 359 6.58 -14.04 -7.26
CA THR A 359 5.97 -14.98 -8.21
C THR A 359 6.20 -16.44 -7.78
N PHE A 360 7.37 -16.77 -7.27
CA PHE A 360 7.64 -18.11 -6.74
C PHE A 360 6.74 -18.40 -5.53
N ASN A 361 6.56 -17.47 -4.61
CA ASN A 361 5.61 -17.60 -3.52
C ASN A 361 4.18 -17.82 -4.02
N ASP A 362 3.74 -17.03 -5.00
CA ASP A 362 2.40 -17.15 -5.60
C ASP A 362 2.17 -18.54 -6.24
N LEU A 363 3.16 -19.06 -6.96
CA LEU A 363 3.09 -20.38 -7.60
C LEU A 363 3.09 -21.51 -6.57
N LYS A 364 3.83 -21.35 -5.46
CA LYS A 364 3.80 -22.30 -4.34
C LYS A 364 2.42 -22.31 -3.68
N ASP A 365 1.79 -21.14 -3.48
CA ASP A 365 0.45 -21.04 -2.91
C ASP A 365 -0.63 -21.64 -3.83
N LEU A 366 -0.37 -21.75 -5.13
CA LEU A 366 -1.22 -22.47 -6.09
C LEU A 366 -0.97 -23.99 -6.11
N GLY A 367 -0.02 -24.50 -5.32
CA GLY A 367 0.30 -25.93 -5.24
C GLY A 367 1.10 -26.47 -6.43
N LEU A 368 1.74 -25.60 -7.22
CA LEU A 368 2.54 -26.03 -8.38
C LEU A 368 3.93 -26.54 -8.00
N PHE A 369 4.37 -26.30 -6.78
CA PHE A 369 5.63 -26.80 -6.22
C PHE A 369 5.34 -27.38 -4.83
N ASN A 370 5.02 -28.67 -4.80
CA ASN A 370 4.94 -29.48 -3.57
C ASN A 370 6.24 -30.20 -3.33
#